data_edd5e843eaea423ceded6d55fad76c91
#
_entry.id   edd5e843eaea423ceded6d55fad76c91
#
_cell.length_a   1.000
_cell.length_b   1.000
_cell.length_c   1.000
_cell.angle_alpha   90.00
_cell.angle_beta   90.00
_cell.angle_gamma   90.00
#
_symmetry.space_group_name_H-M   'P 1'
#
loop_
_entity.id
_entity.type
_entity.pdbx_description
1 polymer ?
#
loop_
_entity_poly.entity_id
_entity_poly.type
_entity_poly.pdbx_seq_one_letter_code
_entity_poly.pdbx_strand_id
1 'polypeptide(L)'
;GVGTASPRACPEGTFGGAEGRTRLSHRDNCTACGQGHWCSAGNRYPCNEEFHNEATNASKPSACKRCPDQSTTGVKGSTSRRACKCAPRYFAMSALDFADAEAGGIRCETCQPSSMDCSVPGSALGTLLLKPGWWRLSNASATTYRCASYEHCPPPNASEAASRRRLEGGANESRKRWGVGGQGCRVGHRGPLCATCAEGWASGLEGVCEECVDETRTRSIGVMAGVGVAVLVILAIAVPWYWFKAKQ
;
A
#
# COMPACT_ATOMS: atom_id res chain seq x y z
N GLY A 1 -19.27 -49.57 46.84
CA GLY A 1 -19.99 -48.59 46.05
C GLY A 1 -19.00 -47.56 45.52
N VAL A 2 -18.69 -47.62 44.22
CA VAL A 2 -17.88 -46.60 43.54
C VAL A 2 -18.81 -45.40 43.34
N GLY A 3 -18.65 -44.37 44.19
CA GLY A 3 -19.41 -43.14 44.05
C GLY A 3 -19.08 -42.48 42.74
N THR A 4 -20.03 -42.51 41.78
CA THR A 4 -19.95 -41.72 40.58
C THR A 4 -20.06 -40.25 40.96
N ALA A 5 -18.92 -39.56 41.08
CA ALA A 5 -18.90 -38.12 41.29
C ALA A 5 -19.61 -37.44 40.10
N SER A 6 -20.72 -36.79 40.37
CA SER A 6 -21.42 -35.99 39.35
C SER A 6 -20.48 -34.99 38.73
N PRO A 7 -20.40 -34.92 37.39
CA PRO A 7 -19.56 -33.93 36.74
C PRO A 7 -19.98 -32.52 37.14
N ARG A 8 -19.03 -31.71 37.63
CA ARG A 8 -19.25 -30.30 38.01
C ARG A 8 -18.73 -29.37 36.93
N ALA A 9 -19.42 -28.29 36.72
CA ALA A 9 -18.93 -27.23 35.85
C ALA A 9 -17.56 -26.71 36.30
N CYS A 10 -16.70 -26.36 35.36
CA CYS A 10 -15.41 -25.71 35.69
C CYS A 10 -15.63 -24.39 36.44
N PRO A 11 -14.74 -24.09 37.39
CA PRO A 11 -14.77 -22.79 38.08
C PRO A 11 -14.73 -21.60 37.08
N GLU A 12 -15.22 -20.45 37.51
CA GLU A 12 -15.11 -19.23 36.73
C GLU A 12 -13.66 -18.93 36.33
N GLY A 13 -13.46 -18.42 35.12
CA GLY A 13 -12.12 -18.18 34.56
C GLY A 13 -11.40 -19.42 34.06
N THR A 14 -12.09 -20.59 34.05
CA THR A 14 -11.54 -21.84 33.51
C THR A 14 -12.54 -22.49 32.54
N PHE A 15 -12.07 -23.36 31.67
CA PHE A 15 -12.89 -24.15 30.74
C PHE A 15 -12.49 -25.61 30.69
N GLY A 16 -13.44 -26.47 30.32
CA GLY A 16 -13.16 -27.91 30.14
C GLY A 16 -12.33 -28.13 28.87
N GLY A 17 -11.23 -28.85 29.01
CA GLY A 17 -10.29 -29.11 27.92
C GLY A 17 -10.91 -29.88 26.76
N ALA A 18 -10.38 -29.58 25.54
CA ALA A 18 -10.74 -30.07 24.22
C ALA A 18 -12.05 -29.52 23.63
N GLU A 19 -11.90 -28.78 22.56
CA GLU A 19 -12.99 -28.24 21.74
C GLU A 19 -14.05 -29.31 21.46
N GLY A 20 -15.29 -29.06 21.91
CA GLY A 20 -16.48 -29.84 21.57
C GLY A 20 -16.85 -30.99 22.49
N ARG A 21 -16.20 -31.22 23.62
CA ARG A 21 -16.58 -32.28 24.57
C ARG A 21 -16.98 -31.72 25.93
N THR A 22 -18.27 -31.85 26.21
CA THR A 22 -18.96 -31.72 27.49
C THR A 22 -18.55 -30.61 28.42
N ARG A 23 -19.47 -29.71 28.64
CA ARG A 23 -19.47 -28.57 29.61
C ARG A 23 -19.18 -28.99 31.06
N LEU A 24 -19.01 -30.30 31.30
CA LEU A 24 -18.80 -30.91 32.59
C LEU A 24 -17.50 -31.69 32.53
N SER A 25 -16.46 -31.20 33.18
CA SER A 25 -15.25 -31.97 33.37
C SER A 25 -15.01 -32.18 34.87
N HIS A 26 -14.24 -33.23 35.21
CA HIS A 26 -13.71 -33.39 36.57
C HIS A 26 -12.93 -32.11 36.90
N ARG A 27 -12.95 -31.64 38.15
CA ARG A 27 -12.22 -30.45 38.61
C ARG A 27 -10.76 -30.42 38.15
N ASP A 28 -10.17 -31.62 38.01
CA ASP A 28 -8.77 -31.79 37.63
C ASP A 28 -8.49 -31.55 36.12
N ASN A 29 -9.53 -31.42 35.28
CA ASN A 29 -9.41 -31.23 33.83
C ASN A 29 -9.81 -29.84 33.37
N CYS A 30 -9.98 -28.88 34.28
CA CYS A 30 -10.28 -27.51 33.94
C CYS A 30 -9.01 -26.71 33.61
N THR A 31 -8.96 -26.13 32.44
CA THR A 31 -7.83 -25.32 31.94
C THR A 31 -8.07 -23.85 32.21
N ALA A 32 -7.06 -23.14 32.64
CA ALA A 32 -7.10 -21.68 32.82
C ALA A 32 -7.47 -20.96 31.53
N CYS A 33 -8.35 -19.97 31.62
CA CYS A 33 -8.67 -19.12 30.48
C CYS A 33 -7.45 -18.33 30.05
N GLY A 34 -6.99 -18.53 28.84
CA GLY A 34 -5.85 -17.81 28.27
C GLY A 34 -6.22 -16.38 27.83
N GLN A 35 -5.20 -15.61 27.51
CA GLN A 35 -5.36 -14.28 26.91
C GLN A 35 -6.25 -14.33 25.66
N GLY A 36 -6.86 -13.20 25.33
CA GLY A 36 -7.76 -13.06 24.19
C GLY A 36 -9.16 -13.65 24.40
N HIS A 37 -9.41 -14.29 25.58
CA HIS A 37 -10.64 -15.01 25.88
C HIS A 37 -11.14 -14.70 27.29
N TRP A 38 -12.42 -15.01 27.50
CA TRP A 38 -13.03 -15.14 28.82
C TRP A 38 -13.75 -16.47 28.92
N CYS A 39 -13.86 -17.03 30.11
CA CYS A 39 -14.39 -18.37 30.33
C CYS A 39 -15.43 -18.36 31.44
N SER A 40 -16.59 -18.92 31.16
CA SER A 40 -17.67 -19.03 32.14
C SER A 40 -18.44 -20.33 31.93
N ALA A 41 -18.87 -20.93 33.02
CA ALA A 41 -19.61 -22.20 32.98
C ALA A 41 -18.94 -23.33 32.16
N GLY A 42 -17.61 -23.40 32.19
CA GLY A 42 -16.83 -24.40 31.46
C GLY A 42 -16.64 -24.15 29.97
N ASN A 43 -17.13 -23.00 29.45
CA ASN A 43 -16.96 -22.61 28.05
C ASN A 43 -15.92 -21.51 27.89
N ARG A 44 -15.23 -21.51 26.74
CA ARG A 44 -14.27 -20.49 26.34
C ARG A 44 -14.85 -19.62 25.24
N TYR A 45 -14.78 -18.31 25.42
CA TYR A 45 -15.32 -17.31 24.50
C TYR A 45 -14.21 -16.37 24.05
N PRO A 46 -13.93 -16.24 22.75
CA PRO A 46 -12.96 -15.28 22.26
C PRO A 46 -13.52 -13.84 22.38
N CYS A 47 -12.66 -12.88 22.64
CA CYS A 47 -13.00 -11.49 22.47
C CYS A 47 -13.26 -11.19 20.99
N ASN A 48 -14.23 -10.32 20.68
CA ASN A 48 -14.56 -9.94 19.33
C ASN A 48 -13.46 -9.10 18.68
N GLU A 49 -13.54 -8.89 17.37
CA GLU A 49 -12.54 -8.23 16.52
C GLU A 49 -12.22 -6.77 16.91
N GLU A 50 -13.08 -6.13 17.70
CA GLU A 50 -12.85 -4.76 18.23
C GLU A 50 -12.25 -4.78 19.64
N PHE A 51 -11.94 -5.96 20.19
CA PHE A 51 -11.51 -6.12 21.56
C PHE A 51 -10.24 -6.97 21.68
N HIS A 52 -9.50 -6.74 22.75
CA HIS A 52 -8.35 -7.54 23.16
C HIS A 52 -8.46 -7.90 24.63
N ASN A 53 -7.78 -8.93 25.08
CA ASN A 53 -7.66 -9.29 26.49
C ASN A 53 -6.25 -9.79 26.81
N GLU A 54 -5.55 -9.06 27.63
CA GLU A 54 -4.18 -9.38 28.08
C GLU A 54 -4.17 -10.21 29.38
N ALA A 55 -5.32 -10.30 30.06
CA ALA A 55 -5.44 -11.04 31.30
C ALA A 55 -5.68 -12.54 31.05
N THR A 56 -5.17 -13.35 31.94
CA THR A 56 -5.51 -14.77 32.07
C THR A 56 -6.61 -14.95 33.11
N ASN A 57 -7.26 -16.12 33.13
CA ASN A 57 -8.34 -16.48 34.07
C ASN A 57 -9.54 -15.50 34.05
N ALA A 58 -9.75 -14.81 32.93
CA ALA A 58 -10.89 -13.92 32.78
C ALA A 58 -12.20 -14.71 32.82
N SER A 59 -13.13 -14.28 33.69
CA SER A 59 -14.41 -14.96 33.89
C SER A 59 -15.62 -14.19 33.32
N LYS A 60 -15.42 -12.95 32.85
CA LYS A 60 -16.48 -12.06 32.39
C LYS A 60 -16.15 -11.42 31.05
N PRO A 61 -17.15 -11.12 30.22
CA PRO A 61 -16.97 -10.39 28.96
C PRO A 61 -16.25 -9.04 29.11
N SER A 62 -16.40 -8.39 30.27
CA SER A 62 -15.76 -7.08 30.56
C SER A 62 -14.24 -7.13 30.65
N ALA A 63 -13.63 -8.33 30.68
CA ALA A 63 -12.19 -8.50 30.56
C ALA A 63 -11.69 -8.18 29.11
N CYS A 64 -12.55 -8.33 28.12
CA CYS A 64 -12.26 -7.87 26.76
C CYS A 64 -12.30 -6.34 26.72
N LYS A 65 -11.14 -5.73 26.56
CA LYS A 65 -10.97 -4.28 26.47
C LYS A 65 -11.15 -3.84 25.02
N ARG A 66 -11.89 -2.77 24.81
CA ARG A 66 -12.12 -2.23 23.46
C ARG A 66 -10.86 -1.55 22.93
N CYS A 67 -10.61 -1.73 21.63
CA CYS A 67 -9.62 -0.94 20.90
C CYS A 67 -10.01 0.55 20.90
N PRO A 68 -9.06 1.47 20.71
CA PRO A 68 -9.35 2.89 20.51
C PRO A 68 -10.37 3.12 19.39
N ASP A 69 -11.01 4.27 19.38
CA ASP A 69 -12.01 4.62 18.36
C ASP A 69 -11.44 4.44 16.95
N GLN A 70 -12.31 3.99 16.04
CA GLN A 70 -11.97 3.78 14.63
C GLN A 70 -10.89 2.70 14.40
N SER A 71 -10.62 1.85 15.39
CA SER A 71 -9.65 0.77 15.28
C SER A 71 -10.26 -0.61 15.59
N THR A 72 -9.60 -1.64 15.12
CA THR A 72 -9.98 -3.05 15.26
C THR A 72 -8.74 -3.91 15.38
N THR A 73 -8.85 -5.07 16.01
CA THR A 73 -7.80 -6.09 15.93
C THR A 73 -7.84 -6.86 14.61
N GLY A 74 -9.00 -6.86 13.92
CA GLY A 74 -9.24 -7.57 12.67
C GLY A 74 -9.38 -9.09 12.82
N VAL A 75 -9.22 -9.62 14.03
CA VAL A 75 -9.39 -11.05 14.35
C VAL A 75 -9.96 -11.22 15.76
N LYS A 76 -10.72 -12.29 15.97
CA LYS A 76 -11.21 -12.64 17.29
C LYS A 76 -10.09 -13.25 18.16
N GLY A 77 -10.20 -13.06 19.48
CA GLY A 77 -9.26 -13.65 20.42
C GLY A 77 -7.91 -12.94 20.51
N SER A 78 -7.84 -11.68 20.14
CA SER A 78 -6.61 -10.88 20.23
C SER A 78 -6.15 -10.73 21.69
N THR A 79 -4.86 -10.95 21.89
CA THR A 79 -4.23 -11.05 23.22
C THR A 79 -3.59 -9.74 23.69
N SER A 80 -3.45 -8.74 22.81
CA SER A 80 -2.74 -7.50 23.14
C SER A 80 -3.40 -6.27 22.52
N ARG A 81 -3.33 -5.15 23.22
CA ARG A 81 -3.70 -3.83 22.72
C ARG A 81 -2.90 -3.46 21.45
N ARG A 82 -1.68 -3.93 21.32
CA ARG A 82 -0.82 -3.71 20.14
C ARG A 82 -1.40 -4.35 18.85
N ALA A 83 -2.33 -5.28 18.96
CA ALA A 83 -3.05 -5.84 17.83
C ALA A 83 -4.10 -4.88 17.25
N CYS A 84 -4.48 -3.82 17.98
CA CYS A 84 -5.39 -2.81 17.48
C CYS A 84 -4.72 -2.01 16.35
N LYS A 85 -5.39 -1.88 15.23
CA LYS A 85 -4.99 -1.16 14.02
C LYS A 85 -6.20 -0.43 13.44
N CYS A 86 -5.98 0.61 12.65
CA CYS A 86 -7.10 1.35 12.07
C CYS A 86 -8.06 0.41 11.32
N ALA A 87 -9.35 0.59 11.55
CA ALA A 87 -10.40 -0.16 10.87
C ALA A 87 -10.45 0.20 9.37
N PRO A 88 -11.10 -0.60 8.52
CA PRO A 88 -11.36 -0.21 7.14
C PRO A 88 -11.99 1.17 7.05
N ARG A 89 -11.63 1.96 6.06
CA ARG A 89 -12.02 3.37 5.85
C ARG A 89 -11.28 4.38 6.74
N TYR A 90 -10.31 3.92 7.52
CA TYR A 90 -9.43 4.76 8.33
C TYR A 90 -7.97 4.40 8.07
N PHE A 91 -7.06 5.35 8.34
CA PHE A 91 -5.63 5.13 8.24
C PHE A 91 -4.91 5.79 9.42
N ALA A 92 -3.77 5.23 9.82
CA ALA A 92 -2.89 5.84 10.82
C ALA A 92 -2.02 6.91 10.17
N MET A 93 -1.81 8.04 10.86
CA MET A 93 -0.97 9.15 10.37
C MET A 93 0.50 8.76 10.31
N SER A 94 0.96 7.89 11.21
CA SER A 94 2.31 7.37 11.27
C SER A 94 2.31 5.87 11.48
N ALA A 95 3.28 5.17 10.89
CA ALA A 95 3.51 3.76 11.21
C ALA A 95 3.99 3.58 12.67
N LEU A 96 4.59 4.61 13.28
CA LEU A 96 5.01 4.61 14.67
C LEU A 96 3.84 4.69 15.65
N ASP A 97 2.66 5.19 15.21
CA ASP A 97 1.45 5.21 16.04
C ASP A 97 1.03 3.80 16.47
N PHE A 98 1.47 2.77 15.76
CA PHE A 98 1.29 1.37 16.17
C PHE A 98 2.25 0.92 17.26
N ALA A 99 3.43 1.53 17.38
CA ALA A 99 4.45 1.17 18.35
C ALA A 99 4.22 1.86 19.72
N ASP A 100 3.71 3.12 19.70
CA ASP A 100 3.48 3.94 20.89
C ASP A 100 2.08 3.73 21.51
N ALA A 101 1.42 2.62 21.19
CA ALA A 101 0.10 2.27 21.71
C ALA A 101 0.01 2.22 23.25
N GLU A 102 1.13 2.27 23.95
CA GLU A 102 1.17 2.28 25.42
C GLU A 102 0.83 3.65 26.03
N ALA A 103 1.16 4.76 25.36
CA ALA A 103 1.02 6.10 25.92
C ALA A 103 -0.24 6.86 25.47
N GLY A 104 -0.78 6.63 24.29
CA GLY A 104 -1.89 7.45 23.79
C GLY A 104 -2.90 6.74 22.90
N GLY A 105 -2.61 5.54 22.43
CA GLY A 105 -3.47 4.82 21.48
C GLY A 105 -3.23 5.24 20.03
N ILE A 106 -3.63 4.36 19.12
CA ILE A 106 -3.59 4.61 17.68
C ILE A 106 -4.54 5.74 17.34
N ARG A 107 -4.04 6.73 16.61
CA ARG A 107 -4.87 7.79 16.03
C ARG A 107 -5.21 7.42 14.60
N CYS A 108 -6.49 7.15 14.37
CA CYS A 108 -7.02 6.80 13.06
C CYS A 108 -7.76 7.99 12.46
N GLU A 109 -7.37 8.39 11.26
CA GLU A 109 -7.99 9.47 10.51
C GLU A 109 -8.89 8.89 9.41
N THR A 110 -9.94 9.63 9.06
CA THR A 110 -10.90 9.22 8.03
C THR A 110 -10.25 9.20 6.66
N CYS A 111 -10.35 8.07 5.98
CA CYS A 111 -9.90 7.91 4.60
C CYS A 111 -10.83 8.61 3.63
N GLN A 112 -10.26 9.29 2.64
CA GLN A 112 -11.00 9.88 1.53
C GLN A 112 -11.22 8.82 0.43
N PRO A 113 -12.41 8.22 0.33
CA PRO A 113 -12.62 7.05 -0.52
C PRO A 113 -12.54 7.34 -2.02
N SER A 114 -12.62 8.62 -2.43
CA SER A 114 -12.45 9.03 -3.83
C SER A 114 -11.02 8.91 -4.32
N SER A 115 -10.03 9.14 -3.43
CA SER A 115 -8.62 9.27 -3.78
C SER A 115 -7.70 8.22 -3.17
N MET A 116 -8.14 7.58 -2.08
CA MET A 116 -7.32 6.66 -1.27
C MET A 116 -7.94 5.28 -1.19
N ASP A 117 -7.12 4.24 -1.08
CA ASP A 117 -7.55 2.88 -0.80
C ASP A 117 -7.24 2.51 0.64
N CYS A 118 -8.27 2.53 1.48
CA CYS A 118 -8.23 2.10 2.88
C CYS A 118 -9.18 0.92 3.13
N SER A 119 -9.32 0.03 2.18
CA SER A 119 -10.20 -1.14 2.29
C SER A 119 -9.67 -2.17 3.29
N VAL A 120 -8.36 -2.17 3.53
CA VAL A 120 -7.68 -3.14 4.39
C VAL A 120 -7.42 -2.54 5.77
N PRO A 121 -7.74 -3.27 6.87
CA PRO A 121 -7.41 -2.83 8.22
C PRO A 121 -5.90 -2.64 8.40
N GLY A 122 -5.50 -1.58 9.12
CA GLY A 122 -4.08 -1.28 9.40
C GLY A 122 -3.41 -0.46 8.29
N SER A 123 -4.18 0.20 7.43
CA SER A 123 -3.64 1.18 6.50
C SER A 123 -2.92 2.30 7.24
N ALA A 124 -1.72 2.67 6.80
CA ALA A 124 -0.96 3.80 7.33
C ALA A 124 -0.64 4.80 6.22
N LEU A 125 -0.59 6.10 6.54
CA LEU A 125 -0.38 7.17 5.56
C LEU A 125 0.85 6.92 4.67
N GLY A 126 1.97 6.48 5.26
CA GLY A 126 3.21 6.22 4.52
C GLY A 126 3.11 5.12 3.46
N THR A 127 2.26 4.11 3.69
CA THR A 127 2.08 2.94 2.82
C THR A 127 0.76 2.96 2.05
N LEU A 128 -0.07 3.97 2.30
CA LEU A 128 -1.40 4.11 1.71
C LEU A 128 -1.32 4.27 0.20
N LEU A 129 -2.08 3.46 -0.52
CA LEU A 129 -2.18 3.51 -1.97
C LEU A 129 -3.19 4.57 -2.40
N LEU A 130 -2.83 5.34 -3.41
CA LEU A 130 -3.76 6.25 -4.07
C LEU A 130 -4.53 5.52 -5.16
N LYS A 131 -5.77 5.95 -5.38
CA LYS A 131 -6.56 5.50 -6.53
C LYS A 131 -6.03 6.12 -7.82
N PRO A 132 -6.28 5.48 -8.97
CA PRO A 132 -5.85 6.02 -10.27
C PRO A 132 -6.33 7.45 -10.48
N GLY A 133 -5.48 8.27 -11.10
CA GLY A 133 -5.79 9.69 -11.37
C GLY A 133 -5.59 10.61 -10.17
N TRP A 134 -5.01 10.12 -9.07
CA TRP A 134 -4.72 10.92 -7.88
C TRP A 134 -3.23 10.93 -7.56
N TRP A 135 -2.78 12.03 -7.00
CA TRP A 135 -1.39 12.31 -6.64
C TRP A 135 -1.32 12.99 -5.27
N ARG A 136 -0.20 12.85 -4.57
CA ARG A 136 0.12 13.59 -3.34
C ARG A 136 1.58 14.01 -3.32
N LEU A 137 1.87 15.10 -2.61
CA LEU A 137 3.21 15.68 -2.56
C LEU A 137 4.26 14.73 -1.97
N SER A 138 3.90 13.97 -0.96
CA SER A 138 4.76 12.99 -0.30
C SER A 138 3.91 11.89 0.35
N ASN A 139 4.56 10.80 0.76
CA ASN A 139 3.90 9.75 1.56
C ASN A 139 3.53 10.19 2.99
N ALA A 140 4.04 11.32 3.44
CA ALA A 140 3.63 11.94 4.69
C ALA A 140 2.47 12.94 4.56
N SER A 141 1.98 13.20 3.32
CA SER A 141 0.86 14.09 3.06
C SER A 141 -0.45 13.32 2.94
N ALA A 142 -1.44 13.68 3.74
CA ALA A 142 -2.81 13.20 3.60
C ALA A 142 -3.59 13.92 2.51
N THR A 143 -3.11 15.11 2.06
CA THR A 143 -3.77 15.86 1.00
C THR A 143 -3.49 15.26 -0.35
N THR A 144 -4.55 14.98 -1.10
CA THR A 144 -4.49 14.40 -2.44
C THR A 144 -5.02 15.38 -3.47
N TYR A 145 -4.45 15.34 -4.65
CA TYR A 145 -4.78 16.20 -5.78
C TYR A 145 -5.11 15.35 -7.00
N ARG A 146 -5.98 15.84 -7.84
CA ARG A 146 -6.32 15.18 -9.09
C ARG A 146 -5.25 15.45 -10.15
N CYS A 147 -4.77 14.41 -10.82
CA CYS A 147 -3.84 14.56 -11.93
C CYS A 147 -4.53 15.19 -13.14
N ALA A 148 -3.77 15.89 -13.98
CA ALA A 148 -4.28 16.53 -15.19
C ALA A 148 -4.84 15.49 -16.19
N SER A 149 -4.19 14.33 -16.29
CA SER A 149 -4.68 13.17 -17.03
C SER A 149 -4.65 11.93 -16.13
N TYR A 150 -5.65 11.06 -16.30
CA TYR A 150 -5.70 9.76 -15.63
C TYR A 150 -4.49 8.88 -15.98
N GLU A 151 -3.99 8.99 -17.19
CA GLU A 151 -2.86 8.21 -17.68
C GLU A 151 -1.53 8.60 -17.05
N HIS A 152 -1.40 9.84 -16.56
CA HIS A 152 -0.18 10.30 -15.89
C HIS A 152 -0.01 9.70 -14.50
N CYS A 153 -1.12 9.29 -13.86
CA CYS A 153 -1.16 8.71 -12.54
C CYS A 153 -1.92 7.35 -12.57
N PRO A 154 -1.34 6.34 -13.20
CA PRO A 154 -1.98 5.03 -13.32
C PRO A 154 -2.12 4.35 -11.95
N PRO A 155 -3.00 3.33 -11.83
CA PRO A 155 -3.06 2.52 -10.63
C PRO A 155 -1.70 1.84 -10.39
N PRO A 156 -1.28 1.70 -9.14
CA PRO A 156 -0.14 0.85 -8.84
C PRO A 156 -0.46 -0.57 -9.30
N ASN A 157 0.39 -1.15 -10.15
CA ASN A 157 0.23 -2.54 -10.57
C ASN A 157 0.25 -3.45 -9.34
N ALA A 158 -0.56 -4.50 -9.33
CA ALA A 158 -0.69 -5.40 -8.18
C ALA A 158 0.66 -6.02 -7.76
N SER A 159 1.56 -6.28 -8.71
CA SER A 159 2.93 -6.73 -8.46
C SER A 159 3.80 -5.69 -7.76
N GLU A 160 3.60 -4.41 -8.08
CA GLU A 160 4.34 -3.29 -7.47
C GLU A 160 3.79 -2.95 -6.09
N ALA A 161 2.49 -3.05 -5.88
CA ALA A 161 1.86 -2.93 -4.56
C ALA A 161 2.33 -4.03 -3.61
N ALA A 162 2.51 -5.26 -4.08
CA ALA A 162 3.06 -6.37 -3.30
C ALA A 162 4.56 -6.19 -3.01
N SER A 163 5.32 -5.65 -3.96
CA SER A 163 6.75 -5.35 -3.83
C SER A 163 7.01 -4.23 -2.81
N ARG A 164 6.12 -3.21 -2.74
CA ARG A 164 6.21 -2.15 -1.72
C ARG A 164 6.05 -2.66 -0.30
N ARG A 165 5.17 -3.64 -0.07
CA ARG A 165 5.00 -4.29 1.25
C ARG A 165 6.21 -5.11 1.68
N ARG A 166 7.05 -5.55 0.74
CA ARG A 166 8.25 -6.38 0.99
C ARG A 166 9.53 -5.58 1.11
N LEU A 167 9.56 -4.31 0.68
CA LEU A 167 10.76 -3.49 0.51
C LEU A 167 11.00 -2.44 1.60
N GLU A 168 10.41 -2.58 2.79
CA GLU A 168 10.87 -1.81 3.96
C GLU A 168 12.32 -2.16 4.36
N GLY A 169 12.96 -3.12 3.68
CA GLY A 169 14.33 -3.57 3.95
C GLY A 169 15.38 -3.38 2.85
N GLY A 170 15.05 -2.80 1.68
CA GLY A 170 16.01 -2.71 0.57
C GLY A 170 15.86 -1.47 -0.32
N ALA A 171 16.61 -0.43 -0.04
CA ALA A 171 16.39 0.94 -0.49
C ALA A 171 17.02 1.33 -1.84
N ASN A 172 17.32 0.50 -2.82
CA ASN A 172 18.14 1.04 -3.92
C ASN A 172 17.71 0.82 -5.39
N GLU A 173 16.87 -0.12 -5.74
CA GLU A 173 16.59 -0.36 -7.17
C GLU A 173 15.19 0.07 -7.63
N SER A 174 14.23 0.09 -6.73
CA SER A 174 12.86 0.54 -7.04
C SER A 174 12.75 2.06 -7.20
N ARG A 175 13.73 2.84 -6.73
CA ARG A 175 13.76 4.30 -6.89
C ARG A 175 13.96 4.77 -8.33
N LYS A 176 14.56 3.95 -9.18
CA LYS A 176 14.82 4.30 -10.60
C LYS A 176 13.58 4.20 -11.48
N ARG A 177 12.59 3.41 -11.10
CA ARG A 177 11.38 3.17 -11.91
C ARG A 177 10.24 4.15 -11.64
N TRP A 178 10.25 4.79 -10.45
CA TRP A 178 9.27 5.80 -10.04
C TRP A 178 10.06 7.06 -9.70
N GLY A 179 9.88 8.09 -10.47
CA GLY A 179 10.62 9.35 -10.31
C GLY A 179 10.69 9.80 -8.85
N VAL A 180 11.88 10.20 -8.42
CA VAL A 180 12.19 10.70 -7.09
C VAL A 180 11.18 11.80 -6.71
N GLY A 181 10.35 11.54 -5.70
CA GLY A 181 9.41 12.51 -5.13
C GLY A 181 7.94 12.35 -5.52
N GLY A 182 7.59 11.56 -6.53
CA GLY A 182 6.20 11.41 -6.98
C GLY A 182 5.62 10.05 -6.60
N GLN A 183 4.64 10.04 -5.74
CA GLN A 183 3.87 8.83 -5.47
C GLN A 183 2.85 8.63 -6.58
N GLY A 184 3.11 7.70 -7.50
CA GLY A 184 2.15 7.25 -8.48
C GLY A 184 2.23 7.90 -9.86
N CYS A 185 3.34 8.53 -10.25
CA CYS A 185 3.51 8.95 -11.63
C CYS A 185 3.84 7.77 -12.56
N ARG A 186 3.31 7.81 -13.78
CA ARG A 186 3.69 6.93 -14.88
C ARG A 186 5.20 7.08 -15.15
N VAL A 187 5.83 6.00 -15.64
CA VAL A 187 7.22 6.04 -16.09
C VAL A 187 7.42 7.17 -17.10
N GLY A 188 8.49 7.95 -16.92
CA GLY A 188 8.77 9.13 -17.75
C GLY A 188 8.13 10.42 -17.24
N HIS A 189 7.16 10.37 -16.32
CA HIS A 189 6.52 11.54 -15.73
C HIS A 189 7.09 11.84 -14.34
N ARG A 190 7.19 13.11 -13.97
CA ARG A 190 7.67 13.59 -12.66
C ARG A 190 7.00 14.88 -12.23
N GLY A 191 7.34 15.32 -11.02
CA GLY A 191 6.90 16.60 -10.46
C GLY A 191 5.47 16.61 -9.97
N PRO A 192 4.96 17.79 -9.58
CA PRO A 192 3.60 17.93 -9.12
C PRO A 192 2.60 17.46 -10.17
N LEU A 193 1.59 16.71 -9.73
CA LEU A 193 0.53 16.17 -10.58
C LEU A 193 1.04 15.33 -11.76
N CYS A 194 2.30 14.88 -11.73
CA CYS A 194 2.96 14.16 -12.83
C CYS A 194 2.96 14.94 -14.17
N ALA A 195 2.98 16.27 -14.09
CA ALA A 195 2.78 17.14 -15.24
C ALA A 195 4.06 17.41 -16.06
N THR A 196 5.24 17.00 -15.58
CA THR A 196 6.51 17.22 -16.26
C THR A 196 7.17 15.90 -16.65
N CYS A 197 7.96 15.93 -17.73
CA CYS A 197 8.73 14.77 -18.12
C CYS A 197 10.00 14.63 -17.26
N ALA A 198 10.41 13.38 -17.04
CA ALA A 198 11.66 13.05 -16.37
C ALA A 198 12.87 13.34 -17.28
N GLU A 199 14.06 13.38 -16.71
CA GLU A 199 15.28 13.54 -17.46
C GLU A 199 15.46 12.40 -18.46
N GLY A 200 15.79 12.71 -19.71
CA GLY A 200 15.84 11.75 -20.82
C GLY A 200 14.48 11.43 -21.45
N TRP A 201 13.41 12.17 -21.07
CA TRP A 201 12.06 12.01 -21.61
C TRP A 201 11.56 13.33 -22.16
N ALA A 202 10.83 13.31 -23.28
CA ALA A 202 10.22 14.47 -23.92
C ALA A 202 8.71 14.34 -24.00
N SER A 203 7.99 15.45 -24.03
CA SER A 203 6.54 15.44 -24.20
C SER A 203 6.17 15.07 -25.63
N GLY A 204 5.47 13.95 -25.79
CA GLY A 204 4.87 13.55 -27.07
C GLY A 204 3.60 14.34 -27.42
N LEU A 205 3.01 14.01 -28.58
CA LEU A 205 1.84 14.71 -29.15
C LEU A 205 0.59 14.66 -28.25
N GLU A 206 0.43 13.61 -27.44
CA GLU A 206 -0.71 13.42 -26.53
C GLU A 206 -0.41 13.87 -25.07
N GLY A 207 0.72 14.58 -24.87
CA GLY A 207 1.13 14.99 -23.53
C GLY A 207 1.72 13.86 -22.67
N VAL A 208 1.90 12.68 -23.23
CA VAL A 208 2.57 11.55 -22.60
C VAL A 208 4.08 11.70 -22.79
N CYS A 209 4.85 11.49 -21.74
CA CYS A 209 6.31 11.54 -21.83
C CYS A 209 6.86 10.29 -22.50
N GLU A 210 7.63 10.46 -23.56
CA GLU A 210 8.31 9.42 -24.33
C GLU A 210 9.82 9.49 -24.10
N GLU A 211 10.49 8.35 -24.08
CA GLU A 211 11.93 8.28 -23.88
C GLU A 211 12.67 8.89 -25.09
N CYS A 212 13.62 9.80 -24.82
CA CYS A 212 14.45 10.38 -25.85
C CYS A 212 15.42 9.31 -26.38
N VAL A 213 15.08 8.69 -27.50
CA VAL A 213 15.97 7.73 -28.18
C VAL A 213 16.95 8.52 -29.05
N ASP A 214 18.26 8.39 -28.80
CA ASP A 214 19.30 9.06 -29.56
C ASP A 214 19.30 8.71 -31.08
N GLU A 215 18.59 7.67 -31.45
CA GLU A 215 18.50 7.17 -32.83
C GLU A 215 17.84 8.18 -33.79
N THR A 216 16.94 9.04 -33.31
CA THR A 216 16.32 10.09 -34.13
C THR A 216 17.30 11.16 -34.53
N ARG A 217 18.30 11.45 -33.70
CA ARG A 217 19.35 12.45 -33.98
C ARG A 217 20.26 12.00 -35.11
N THR A 218 20.63 10.73 -35.12
CA THR A 218 21.50 10.14 -36.16
C THR A 218 20.78 10.05 -37.50
N ARG A 219 19.50 9.73 -37.51
CA ARG A 219 18.68 9.66 -38.72
C ARG A 219 18.45 11.05 -39.35
N SER A 220 18.16 12.05 -38.54
CA SER A 220 17.98 13.44 -39.04
C SER A 220 19.26 14.02 -39.64
N ILE A 221 20.40 13.76 -39.02
CA ILE A 221 21.70 14.20 -39.53
C ILE A 221 22.01 13.49 -40.85
N GLY A 222 21.73 12.18 -40.94
CA GLY A 222 21.94 11.39 -42.17
C GLY A 222 21.09 11.89 -43.34
N VAL A 223 19.81 12.20 -43.12
CA VAL A 223 18.92 12.74 -44.15
C VAL A 223 19.34 14.12 -44.61
N MET A 224 19.69 15.01 -43.69
CA MET A 224 20.15 16.36 -44.04
C MET A 224 21.49 16.33 -44.81
N ALA A 225 22.42 15.49 -44.40
CA ALA A 225 23.69 15.28 -45.11
C ALA A 225 23.47 14.71 -46.52
N GLY A 226 22.55 13.73 -46.66
CA GLY A 226 22.19 13.13 -47.96
C GLY A 226 21.57 14.14 -48.92
N VAL A 227 20.66 14.98 -48.44
CA VAL A 227 20.06 16.05 -49.27
C VAL A 227 21.11 17.10 -49.67
N GLY A 228 21.98 17.49 -48.76
CA GLY A 228 23.07 18.40 -49.05
C GLY A 228 23.99 17.92 -50.13
N VAL A 229 24.42 16.65 -50.08
CA VAL A 229 25.24 16.02 -51.09
C VAL A 229 24.54 15.93 -52.46
N ALA A 230 23.27 15.55 -52.47
CA ALA A 230 22.46 15.48 -53.71
C ALA A 230 22.36 16.86 -54.40
N VAL A 231 22.14 17.93 -53.62
CA VAL A 231 22.06 19.30 -54.16
C VAL A 231 23.39 19.71 -54.77
N LEU A 232 24.54 19.40 -54.08
CA LEU A 232 25.87 19.74 -54.59
C LEU A 232 26.19 18.97 -55.89
N VAL A 233 25.81 17.71 -56.01
CA VAL A 233 25.98 16.93 -57.24
C VAL A 233 25.14 17.48 -58.40
N ILE A 234 23.88 17.88 -58.14
CA ILE A 234 23.04 18.48 -59.14
C ILE A 234 23.66 19.82 -59.64
N LEU A 235 24.15 20.64 -58.72
CA LEU A 235 24.80 21.92 -59.10
C LEU A 235 26.08 21.69 -59.86
N ALA A 236 26.91 20.72 -59.50
CA ALA A 236 28.13 20.38 -60.21
C ALA A 236 27.91 19.89 -61.64
N ILE A 237 26.77 19.29 -61.90
CA ILE A 237 26.41 18.83 -63.26
C ILE A 237 25.69 19.93 -64.04
N ALA A 238 24.74 20.62 -63.44
CA ALA A 238 23.88 21.60 -64.10
C ALA A 238 24.64 22.88 -64.47
N VAL A 239 25.57 23.35 -63.60
CA VAL A 239 26.31 24.61 -63.85
C VAL A 239 27.22 24.49 -65.10
N PRO A 240 28.08 23.51 -65.27
CA PRO A 240 28.90 23.40 -66.50
C PRO A 240 28.06 23.11 -67.74
N TRP A 241 26.96 22.34 -67.62
CA TRP A 241 26.04 22.13 -68.74
C TRP A 241 25.35 23.42 -69.22
N TYR A 242 24.96 24.28 -68.28
CA TYR A 242 24.37 25.58 -68.59
C TYR A 242 25.40 26.50 -69.24
N TRP A 243 26.64 26.51 -68.76
CA TRP A 243 27.72 27.29 -69.36
C TRP A 243 28.12 26.84 -70.75
N PHE A 244 28.06 25.52 -70.96
CA PHE A 244 28.30 24.96 -72.29
C PHE A 244 27.23 25.38 -73.29
N LYS A 245 26.00 25.32 -72.90
CA LYS A 245 24.84 25.68 -73.74
C LYS A 245 24.77 27.20 -74.02
N ALA A 246 25.22 28.06 -73.10
CA ALA A 246 25.27 29.50 -73.27
C ALA A 246 26.38 30.02 -74.21
N LYS A 247 27.33 29.15 -74.62
CA LYS A 247 28.43 29.47 -75.54
C LYS A 247 28.21 28.97 -77.00
N GLN A 248 27.06 28.31 -77.24
CA GLN A 248 26.62 27.97 -78.61
C GLN A 248 25.56 29.02 -79.07
#